data_f5e472c27c5c08eb5d2af172c69dc120
#
_entry.id   f5e472c27c5c08eb5d2af172c69dc120
#
_cell.length_a   1.000
_cell.length_b   1.000
_cell.length_c   1.000
_cell.angle_alpha   90.00
_cell.angle_beta   90.00
_cell.angle_gamma   90.00
#
_symmetry.space_group_name_H-M   'P 1'
#
loop_
_entity.id
_entity.type
_entity.pdbx_description
1 polymer ?
#
loop_
_entity_poly.entity_id
_entity_poly.type
_entity_poly.pdbx_seq_one_letter_code
_entity_poly.pdbx_strand_id
1 'polypeptide(L)'
;MRKRSKRYKNLLESLKKKEYKNLDQIIKELKNGSGVKFVESIDLSLKINLKKIKGAENSLRTLVELPHGNGKKIKVAVLCDENKLEDAKKSGADVVGSDDLLKKISDKDINFDKLICTPSMMSKIGKLGKILGPKGLMPNPKMGTVSDDIISSVEKIKNKSIEIKNDKD
;
A
#
# COMPACT_ATOMS: atom_id res chain seq x y z
N MET A 1 -30.62 23.35 -12.62
CA MET A 1 -29.19 23.39 -12.20
C MET A 1 -29.05 23.73 -10.72
N ARG A 2 -28.31 22.97 -9.95
CA ARG A 2 -28.11 23.21 -8.49
C ARG A 2 -27.33 24.52 -8.30
N LYS A 3 -27.85 25.49 -7.54
CA LYS A 3 -27.14 26.75 -7.24
C LYS A 3 -25.91 26.44 -6.38
N ARG A 4 -24.72 26.75 -6.87
CA ARG A 4 -23.46 26.57 -6.13
C ARG A 4 -23.29 27.70 -5.11
N SER A 5 -22.62 27.38 -3.96
CA SER A 5 -22.37 28.34 -2.88
C SER A 5 -21.50 29.52 -3.34
N LYS A 6 -21.61 30.68 -2.67
CA LYS A 6 -20.75 31.85 -2.93
C LYS A 6 -19.27 31.52 -2.81
N ARG A 7 -18.89 30.78 -1.77
CA ARG A 7 -17.50 30.31 -1.55
C ARG A 7 -16.99 29.54 -2.76
N TYR A 8 -17.75 28.57 -3.28
CA TYR A 8 -17.35 27.79 -4.45
C TYR A 8 -17.14 28.65 -5.70
N LYS A 9 -17.99 29.64 -5.91
CA LYS A 9 -17.87 30.54 -7.06
C LYS A 9 -16.59 31.37 -6.99
N ASN A 10 -16.28 31.94 -5.82
CA ASN A 10 -15.08 32.72 -5.59
C ASN A 10 -13.80 31.87 -5.78
N LEU A 11 -13.78 30.64 -5.26
CA LEU A 11 -12.68 29.71 -5.47
C LEU A 11 -12.50 29.34 -6.95
N LEU A 12 -13.59 29.08 -7.66
CA LEU A 12 -13.53 28.76 -9.07
C LEU A 12 -12.97 29.92 -9.90
N GLU A 13 -13.32 31.14 -9.58
CA GLU A 13 -12.82 32.35 -10.26
C GLU A 13 -11.32 32.55 -9.99
N SER A 14 -10.87 32.34 -8.77
CA SER A 14 -9.46 32.46 -8.41
C SER A 14 -8.57 31.39 -9.09
N LEU A 15 -9.10 30.18 -9.30
CA LEU A 15 -8.37 29.06 -9.90
C LEU A 15 -8.36 29.11 -11.44
N LYS A 16 -9.43 29.59 -12.08
CA LYS A 16 -9.54 29.63 -13.55
C LYS A 16 -8.49 30.46 -14.27
N LYS A 17 -7.86 31.39 -13.58
CA LYS A 17 -6.90 32.36 -14.19
C LYS A 17 -5.44 31.97 -13.97
N LYS A 18 -5.16 30.85 -13.31
CA LYS A 18 -3.81 30.46 -12.92
C LYS A 18 -3.37 29.20 -13.63
N GLU A 19 -2.24 29.26 -14.30
CA GLU A 19 -1.52 28.08 -14.77
C GLU A 19 -0.48 27.67 -13.73
N TYR A 20 -0.54 26.44 -13.29
CA TYR A 20 0.38 25.91 -12.29
C TYR A 20 1.44 25.04 -12.96
N LYS A 21 2.70 25.40 -12.79
CA LYS A 21 3.84 24.64 -13.34
C LYS A 21 4.45 23.68 -12.32
N ASN A 22 4.32 23.97 -11.02
CA ASN A 22 4.95 23.21 -9.95
C ASN A 22 3.90 22.67 -8.96
N LEU A 23 4.14 21.44 -8.49
CA LEU A 23 3.28 20.77 -7.50
C LEU A 23 3.15 21.56 -6.19
N ASP A 24 4.25 22.15 -5.71
CA ASP A 24 4.27 22.96 -4.49
C ASP A 24 3.35 24.18 -4.56
N GLN A 25 3.26 24.80 -5.73
CA GLN A 25 2.33 25.93 -5.96
C GLN A 25 0.89 25.48 -5.87
N ILE A 26 0.57 24.31 -6.45
CA ILE A 26 -0.77 23.73 -6.40
C ILE A 26 -1.17 23.43 -4.95
N ILE A 27 -0.27 22.82 -4.18
CA ILE A 27 -0.54 22.49 -2.77
C ILE A 27 -0.73 23.75 -1.93
N LYS A 28 0.08 24.79 -2.13
CA LYS A 28 -0.09 26.08 -1.44
C LYS A 28 -1.42 26.74 -1.77
N GLU A 29 -1.83 26.74 -3.03
CA GLU A 29 -3.13 27.33 -3.43
C GLU A 29 -4.31 26.51 -2.89
N LEU A 30 -4.21 25.18 -2.86
CA LEU A 30 -5.23 24.34 -2.24
C LEU A 30 -5.38 24.65 -0.74
N LYS A 31 -4.26 24.78 -0.03
CA LYS A 31 -4.27 25.17 1.39
C LYS A 31 -4.86 26.58 1.61
N ASN A 32 -4.52 27.53 0.78
CA ASN A 32 -5.07 28.90 0.86
C ASN A 32 -6.56 28.97 0.53
N GLY A 33 -7.03 28.08 -0.36
CA GLY A 33 -8.45 27.94 -0.69
C GLY A 33 -9.27 27.25 0.39
N SER A 34 -8.61 26.58 1.33
CA SER A 34 -9.23 25.91 2.47
C SER A 34 -9.74 26.95 3.46
N GLY A 35 -11.04 27.18 3.48
CA GLY A 35 -11.68 28.11 4.42
C GLY A 35 -12.41 27.40 5.55
N VAL A 36 -11.99 26.21 5.93
CA VAL A 36 -12.64 25.39 6.96
C VAL A 36 -11.82 25.35 8.24
N LYS A 37 -12.47 25.05 9.37
CA LYS A 37 -11.81 25.02 10.71
C LYS A 37 -11.27 23.64 11.10
N PHE A 38 -11.47 22.61 10.27
CA PHE A 38 -10.97 21.26 10.48
C PHE A 38 -9.79 20.95 9.57
N VAL A 39 -9.04 19.92 9.89
CA VAL A 39 -7.92 19.44 9.04
C VAL A 39 -8.47 18.75 7.81
N GLU A 40 -8.21 19.32 6.62
CA GLU A 40 -8.62 18.74 5.35
C GLU A 40 -7.57 17.75 4.84
N SER A 41 -8.02 16.72 4.11
CA SER A 41 -7.16 15.78 3.38
C SER A 41 -7.03 16.22 1.93
N ILE A 42 -5.89 15.96 1.33
CA ILE A 42 -5.64 16.21 -0.10
C ILE A 42 -5.60 14.85 -0.81
N ASP A 43 -6.46 14.68 -1.80
CA ASP A 43 -6.49 13.49 -2.64
C ASP A 43 -5.80 13.79 -3.98
N LEU A 44 -4.92 12.90 -4.40
CA LEU A 44 -4.21 12.98 -5.67
C LEU A 44 -4.73 11.92 -6.63
N SER A 45 -5.26 12.34 -7.77
CA SER A 45 -5.68 11.45 -8.86
C SER A 45 -4.71 11.56 -10.03
N LEU A 46 -4.11 10.45 -10.44
CA LEU A 46 -3.16 10.37 -11.54
C LEU A 46 -3.74 9.53 -12.69
N LYS A 47 -3.72 10.08 -13.90
CA LYS A 47 -4.03 9.30 -15.10
C LYS A 47 -2.74 8.80 -15.75
N ILE A 48 -2.56 7.49 -15.74
CA ILE A 48 -1.34 6.83 -16.26
C ILE A 48 -1.63 6.20 -17.62
N ASN A 49 -0.77 6.45 -18.60
CA ASN A 49 -0.88 5.81 -19.90
C ASN A 49 -0.17 4.44 -19.88
N LEU A 50 -0.93 3.38 -19.61
CA LEU A 50 -0.42 2.02 -19.52
C LEU A 50 0.13 1.47 -20.84
N LYS A 51 -0.37 1.93 -22.00
CA LYS A 51 0.08 1.50 -23.31
C LYS A 51 1.56 1.80 -23.60
N LYS A 52 2.12 2.78 -22.92
CA LYS A 52 3.55 3.17 -23.04
C LYS A 52 4.47 2.39 -22.10
N ILE A 53 3.95 1.62 -21.18
CA ILE A 53 4.74 0.89 -20.19
C ILE A 53 4.90 -0.56 -20.68
N LYS A 54 6.11 -0.92 -21.10
CA LYS A 54 6.43 -2.29 -21.51
C LYS A 54 6.17 -3.26 -20.33
N GLY A 55 5.35 -4.28 -20.56
CA GLY A 55 5.05 -5.31 -19.55
C GLY A 55 3.87 -5.01 -18.61
N ALA A 56 3.18 -3.88 -18.78
CA ALA A 56 1.98 -3.52 -18.01
C ALA A 56 0.72 -3.46 -18.90
N GLU A 57 0.54 -4.46 -19.76
CA GLU A 57 -0.46 -4.40 -20.83
C GLU A 57 -1.90 -4.16 -20.35
N ASN A 58 -2.28 -4.56 -19.11
CA ASN A 58 -3.63 -4.34 -18.60
C ASN A 58 -3.68 -3.98 -17.11
N SER A 59 -2.59 -4.13 -16.36
CA SER A 59 -2.59 -3.80 -14.94
C SER A 59 -1.22 -3.34 -14.45
N LEU A 60 -1.21 -2.18 -13.79
CA LEU A 60 -0.05 -1.71 -13.04
C LEU A 60 -0.22 -2.15 -11.59
N ARG A 61 0.71 -2.97 -11.09
CA ARG A 61 0.80 -3.31 -9.68
C ARG A 61 2.26 -3.25 -9.27
N THR A 62 2.61 -2.28 -8.47
CA THR A 62 3.99 -2.03 -8.06
C THR A 62 4.06 -1.57 -6.62
N LEU A 63 5.22 -1.73 -6.02
CA LEU A 63 5.52 -1.25 -4.69
C LEU A 63 6.34 0.04 -4.81
N VAL A 64 5.93 1.07 -4.11
CA VAL A 64 6.62 2.35 -4.09
C VAL A 64 7.11 2.63 -2.67
N GLU A 65 8.39 2.95 -2.53
CA GLU A 65 8.98 3.33 -1.26
C GLU A 65 8.81 4.84 -1.05
N LEU A 66 8.20 5.21 0.07
CA LEU A 66 8.04 6.61 0.45
C LEU A 66 9.19 7.03 1.36
N PRO A 67 9.89 8.16 1.08
CA PRO A 67 11.04 8.59 1.87
C PRO A 67 10.70 8.86 3.34
N HIS A 68 9.47 9.31 3.63
CA HIS A 68 9.00 9.61 4.99
C HIS A 68 7.99 8.60 5.53
N GLY A 69 7.78 7.48 4.83
CA GLY A 69 6.77 6.48 5.17
C GLY A 69 5.33 6.97 4.94
N ASN A 70 4.36 6.14 5.33
CA ASN A 70 2.93 6.43 5.15
C ASN A 70 2.21 6.84 6.45
N GLY A 71 2.92 6.94 7.56
CA GLY A 71 2.37 7.28 8.88
C GLY A 71 1.45 6.21 9.50
N LYS A 72 1.22 5.09 8.82
CA LYS A 72 0.39 3.99 9.34
C LYS A 72 1.28 2.93 9.99
N LYS A 73 0.88 2.45 11.16
CA LYS A 73 1.49 1.28 11.79
C LYS A 73 0.89 0.02 11.17
N ILE A 74 1.67 -0.65 10.33
CA ILE A 74 1.26 -1.87 9.63
C ILE A 74 1.74 -3.06 10.44
N LYS A 75 0.85 -3.98 10.77
CA LYS A 75 1.19 -5.26 11.40
C LYS A 75 1.67 -6.25 10.34
N VAL A 76 2.89 -6.69 10.48
CA VAL A 76 3.52 -7.62 9.52
C VAL A 76 3.61 -9.00 10.15
N ALA A 77 3.07 -9.99 9.45
CA ALA A 77 3.24 -11.40 9.77
C ALA A 77 4.32 -12.01 8.88
N VAL A 78 5.15 -12.86 9.45
CA VAL A 78 6.18 -13.62 8.74
C VAL A 78 5.91 -15.10 8.86
N LEU A 79 5.81 -15.77 7.73
CA LEU A 79 5.68 -17.20 7.62
C LEU A 79 7.00 -17.78 7.09
N CYS A 80 7.71 -18.52 7.90
CA CYS A 80 9.00 -19.11 7.55
C CYS A 80 9.13 -20.53 8.06
N ASP A 81 10.16 -21.22 7.57
CA ASP A 81 10.55 -22.51 8.08
C ASP A 81 11.10 -22.38 9.49
N GLU A 82 11.08 -23.46 10.26
CA GLU A 82 11.55 -23.50 11.66
C GLU A 82 12.98 -22.99 11.82
N ASN A 83 13.83 -23.26 10.84
CA ASN A 83 15.24 -22.86 10.84
C ASN A 83 15.45 -21.33 10.74
N LYS A 84 14.45 -20.58 10.25
CA LYS A 84 14.50 -19.11 10.06
C LYS A 84 13.66 -18.35 11.09
N LEU A 85 13.08 -19.03 12.08
CA LEU A 85 12.24 -18.39 13.10
C LEU A 85 12.99 -17.38 13.96
N GLU A 86 14.26 -17.62 14.25
CA GLU A 86 15.10 -16.69 15.03
C GLU A 86 15.34 -15.40 14.26
N ASP A 87 15.65 -15.48 12.98
CA ASP A 87 15.88 -14.31 12.12
C ASP A 87 14.57 -13.53 11.93
N ALA A 88 13.45 -14.24 11.79
CA ALA A 88 12.13 -13.62 11.71
C ALA A 88 11.76 -12.87 12.99
N LYS A 89 12.10 -13.37 14.16
CA LYS A 89 11.90 -12.65 15.44
C LYS A 89 12.79 -11.42 15.55
N LYS A 90 14.04 -11.50 15.09
CA LYS A 90 14.99 -10.38 15.07
C LYS A 90 14.59 -9.29 14.07
N SER A 91 13.85 -9.62 13.02
CA SER A 91 13.40 -8.65 12.00
C SER A 91 12.38 -7.64 12.50
N GLY A 92 11.85 -7.80 13.72
CA GLY A 92 10.83 -6.92 14.27
C GLY A 92 9.43 -7.16 13.73
N ALA A 93 9.15 -8.32 13.14
CA ALA A 93 7.82 -8.71 12.73
C ALA A 93 6.87 -8.83 13.93
N ASP A 94 5.59 -8.46 13.74
CA ASP A 94 4.60 -8.47 14.83
C ASP A 94 4.09 -9.88 15.12
N VAL A 95 3.99 -10.71 14.08
CA VAL A 95 3.57 -12.11 14.18
C VAL A 95 4.57 -12.96 13.40
N VAL A 96 5.14 -13.95 14.05
CA VAL A 96 6.06 -14.91 13.43
C VAL A 96 5.54 -16.33 13.67
N GLY A 97 5.54 -17.15 12.64
CA GLY A 97 5.09 -18.52 12.78
C GLY A 97 5.46 -19.39 11.59
N SER A 98 5.27 -20.68 11.77
CA SER A 98 5.39 -21.71 10.74
C SER A 98 4.00 -22.35 10.50
N ASP A 99 3.86 -23.65 10.67
CA ASP A 99 2.60 -24.35 10.46
C ASP A 99 1.47 -23.91 11.42
N ASP A 100 1.82 -23.39 12.59
CA ASP A 100 0.85 -22.82 13.54
C ASP A 100 0.15 -21.57 13.00
N LEU A 101 0.89 -20.72 12.28
CA LEU A 101 0.32 -19.53 11.64
C LEU A 101 -0.60 -19.94 10.48
N LEU A 102 -0.27 -20.99 9.74
CA LEU A 102 -1.14 -21.53 8.69
C LEU A 102 -2.48 -22.00 9.24
N LYS A 103 -2.49 -22.66 10.40
CA LYS A 103 -3.73 -23.08 11.07
C LYS A 103 -4.58 -21.88 11.47
N LYS A 104 -4.01 -20.85 12.10
CA LYS A 104 -4.71 -19.60 12.43
C LYS A 104 -5.33 -18.92 11.22
N ILE A 105 -4.60 -18.89 10.10
CA ILE A 105 -5.11 -18.32 8.84
C ILE A 105 -6.28 -19.17 8.30
N SER A 106 -6.21 -20.51 8.38
CA SER A 106 -7.31 -21.39 7.96
C SER A 106 -8.55 -21.18 8.81
N ASP A 107 -8.40 -20.92 10.10
CA ASP A 107 -9.47 -20.61 11.05
C ASP A 107 -9.99 -19.16 10.92
N LYS A 108 -9.46 -18.41 9.94
CA LYS A 108 -9.77 -16.99 9.65
C LYS A 108 -9.39 -16.01 10.76
N ASP A 109 -8.58 -16.43 11.72
CA ASP A 109 -7.98 -15.53 12.72
C ASP A 109 -6.78 -14.81 12.12
N ILE A 110 -7.05 -13.68 11.46
CA ILE A 110 -6.06 -12.88 10.74
C ILE A 110 -5.93 -11.52 11.43
N ASN A 111 -4.87 -11.34 12.20
CA ASN A 111 -4.59 -10.14 12.99
C ASN A 111 -3.37 -9.36 12.43
N PHE A 112 -3.16 -9.38 11.11
CA PHE A 112 -2.07 -8.70 10.43
C PHE A 112 -2.53 -8.07 9.12
N ASP A 113 -1.79 -7.06 8.66
CA ASP A 113 -2.10 -6.29 7.46
C ASP A 113 -1.27 -6.72 6.25
N LYS A 114 -0.11 -7.33 6.47
CA LYS A 114 0.76 -7.86 5.40
C LYS A 114 1.36 -9.18 5.83
N LEU A 115 1.49 -10.10 4.86
CA LEU A 115 2.10 -11.40 5.04
C LEU A 115 3.36 -11.52 4.18
N ILE A 116 4.48 -11.81 4.82
CA ILE A 116 5.75 -12.16 4.18
C ILE A 116 5.96 -13.66 4.32
N CYS A 117 6.48 -14.30 3.30
CA CYS A 117 6.79 -15.71 3.39
C CYS A 117 8.11 -16.05 2.72
N THR A 118 8.72 -17.15 3.14
CA THR A 118 9.83 -17.77 2.41
C THR A 118 9.31 -18.51 1.19
N PRO A 119 10.13 -18.63 0.11
CA PRO A 119 9.74 -19.37 -1.09
C PRO A 119 9.32 -20.82 -0.80
N SER A 120 9.94 -21.48 0.16
CA SER A 120 9.62 -22.84 0.60
C SER A 120 8.19 -22.98 1.10
N MET A 121 7.66 -21.97 1.79
CA MET A 121 6.31 -21.99 2.36
C MET A 121 5.21 -21.58 1.39
N MET A 122 5.57 -21.10 0.18
CA MET A 122 4.59 -20.65 -0.82
C MET A 122 3.64 -21.76 -1.26
N SER A 123 4.10 -22.99 -1.38
CA SER A 123 3.26 -24.14 -1.75
C SER A 123 2.16 -24.43 -0.71
N LYS A 124 2.48 -24.23 0.56
CA LYS A 124 1.51 -24.38 1.66
C LYS A 124 0.50 -23.23 1.69
N ILE A 125 0.96 -21.99 1.45
CA ILE A 125 0.11 -20.79 1.39
C ILE A 125 -0.85 -20.84 0.19
N GLY A 126 -0.43 -21.44 -0.92
CA GLY A 126 -1.26 -21.59 -2.12
C GLY A 126 -2.62 -22.22 -1.83
N LYS A 127 -2.68 -23.17 -0.90
CA LYS A 127 -3.92 -23.81 -0.45
C LYS A 127 -4.87 -22.84 0.27
N LEU A 128 -4.34 -21.80 0.89
CA LEU A 128 -5.08 -20.75 1.60
C LEU A 128 -5.39 -19.52 0.73
N GLY A 129 -5.09 -19.59 -0.57
CA GLY A 129 -5.33 -18.50 -1.52
C GLY A 129 -6.79 -18.02 -1.57
N LYS A 130 -7.75 -18.93 -1.34
CA LYS A 130 -9.19 -18.59 -1.26
C LYS A 130 -9.53 -17.68 -0.08
N ILE A 131 -8.73 -17.69 0.99
CA ILE A 131 -8.93 -16.87 2.19
C ILE A 131 -8.11 -15.58 2.09
N LEU A 132 -6.85 -15.67 1.68
CA LEU A 132 -5.91 -14.56 1.63
C LEU A 132 -6.12 -13.66 0.39
N GLY A 133 -6.55 -14.22 -0.74
CA GLY A 133 -6.74 -13.51 -2.00
C GLY A 133 -7.72 -12.35 -1.90
N PRO A 134 -8.99 -12.58 -1.46
CA PRO A 134 -9.98 -11.50 -1.33
C PRO A 134 -9.58 -10.40 -0.35
N LYS A 135 -8.77 -10.75 0.66
CA LYS A 135 -8.25 -9.78 1.64
C LYS A 135 -6.99 -9.02 1.16
N GLY A 136 -6.45 -9.37 -0.01
CA GLY A 136 -5.23 -8.76 -0.53
C GLY A 136 -3.96 -9.10 0.26
N LEU A 137 -3.98 -10.20 1.03
CA LEU A 137 -2.89 -10.64 1.91
C LEU A 137 -2.02 -11.73 1.26
N MET A 138 -2.33 -12.13 0.03
CA MET A 138 -1.57 -13.17 -0.67
C MET A 138 -0.15 -12.68 -0.99
N PRO A 139 0.90 -13.38 -0.54
CA PRO A 139 2.27 -13.02 -0.86
C PRO A 139 2.54 -13.08 -2.36
N ASN A 140 3.34 -12.16 -2.87
CA ASN A 140 3.71 -12.09 -4.28
C ASN A 140 5.21 -11.76 -4.42
N PRO A 141 5.99 -12.54 -5.19
CA PRO A 141 7.41 -12.26 -5.43
C PRO A 141 7.68 -10.88 -6.03
N LYS A 142 6.81 -10.42 -6.95
CA LYS A 142 6.93 -9.09 -7.57
C LYS A 142 6.78 -7.94 -6.58
N MET A 143 6.16 -8.20 -5.44
CA MET A 143 5.93 -7.23 -4.36
C MET A 143 6.97 -7.33 -3.25
N GLY A 144 7.99 -8.17 -3.39
CA GLY A 144 9.00 -8.38 -2.35
C GLY A 144 8.46 -9.00 -1.06
N THR A 145 7.23 -9.57 -1.08
CA THR A 145 6.62 -10.26 0.06
C THR A 145 6.97 -11.75 0.10
N VAL A 146 7.72 -12.24 -0.91
CA VAL A 146 8.31 -13.57 -0.93
C VAL A 146 9.81 -13.37 -1.06
N SER A 147 10.55 -13.66 0.00
CA SER A 147 12.01 -13.47 0.05
C SER A 147 12.64 -14.42 1.05
N ASP A 148 13.88 -14.78 0.79
CA ASP A 148 14.73 -15.49 1.74
C ASP A 148 15.34 -14.57 2.78
N ASP A 149 15.53 -13.28 2.43
CA ASP A 149 15.97 -12.23 3.34
C ASP A 149 14.74 -11.57 3.99
N ILE A 150 14.40 -12.11 5.16
CA ILE A 150 13.24 -11.69 5.94
C ILE A 150 13.45 -10.31 6.55
N ILE A 151 14.66 -10.01 7.02
CA ILE A 151 14.95 -8.78 7.77
C ILE A 151 14.72 -7.55 6.86
N SER A 152 15.37 -7.52 5.70
CA SER A 152 15.25 -6.40 4.78
C SER A 152 13.83 -6.26 4.23
N SER A 153 13.11 -7.38 4.01
CA SER A 153 11.73 -7.37 3.53
C SER A 153 10.75 -6.80 4.56
N VAL A 154 10.92 -7.14 5.84
CA VAL A 154 10.10 -6.59 6.92
C VAL A 154 10.32 -5.10 7.08
N GLU A 155 11.58 -4.63 7.06
CA GLU A 155 11.90 -3.21 7.17
C GLU A 155 11.29 -2.38 6.04
N LYS A 156 11.41 -2.85 4.80
CA LYS A 156 10.83 -2.19 3.63
C LYS A 156 9.32 -2.08 3.74
N ILE A 157 8.65 -3.16 4.12
CA ILE A 157 7.19 -3.22 4.18
C ILE A 157 6.65 -2.43 5.38
N LYS A 158 7.31 -2.51 6.54
CA LYS A 158 6.83 -1.89 7.78
C LYS A 158 6.91 -0.38 7.76
N ASN A 159 7.97 0.18 7.18
CA ASN A 159 8.27 1.60 7.34
C ASN A 159 7.99 2.48 6.12
N LYS A 160 8.05 1.95 4.89
CA LYS A 160 8.21 2.84 3.73
C LYS A 160 7.39 2.49 2.50
N SER A 161 6.86 1.29 2.38
CA SER A 161 6.29 0.85 1.11
C SER A 161 4.78 0.93 1.04
N ILE A 162 4.29 1.42 -0.09
CA ILE A 162 2.86 1.41 -0.45
C ILE A 162 2.69 0.64 -1.75
N GLU A 163 1.70 -0.23 -1.77
CA GLU A 163 1.27 -0.91 -2.98
C GLU A 163 0.37 0.01 -3.80
N ILE A 164 0.77 0.25 -5.04
CA ILE A 164 -0.02 1.01 -6.01
C ILE A 164 -0.54 0.03 -7.05
N LYS A 165 -1.83 0.08 -7.30
CA LYS A 165 -2.50 -0.62 -8.38
C LYS A 165 -3.38 0.36 -9.15
N ASN A 166 -3.50 0.16 -10.47
CA ASN A 166 -4.51 0.90 -11.23
C ASN A 166 -5.91 0.36 -10.91
N ASP A 167 -6.89 1.24 -10.90
CA ASP A 167 -8.30 0.90 -10.81
C ASP A 167 -8.95 1.30 -12.13
N LYS A 168 -9.27 0.29 -12.94
CA LYS A 168 -9.83 0.41 -14.29
C LYS A 168 -8.94 1.16 -15.30
N ASP A 169 -9.26 0.98 -16.60
CA ASP A 169 -8.60 1.64 -17.73
C ASP A 169 -8.99 3.12 -17.88
#